data_1e1d049f13c863702db7160105b38b7e
#
_entry.id   1e1d049f13c863702db7160105b38b7e
#
_cell.length_a   1.000
_cell.length_b   1.000
_cell.length_c   1.000
_cell.angle_alpha   90.00
_cell.angle_beta   90.00
_cell.angle_gamma   90.00
#
_symmetry.space_group_name_H-M   'P 1'
#
loop_
_entity.id
_entity.type
_entity.pdbx_description
1 polymer ?
#
loop_
_entity_poly.entity_id
_entity_poly.type
_entity_poly.pdbx_seq_one_letter_code
_entity_poly.pdbx_strand_id
1 'polypeptide(L)'
;YLERRLGVAPKVDLKLPIIPLGVDSSRYAADAEARARLRKHIGAAEEDFVILFLGRFTFHAKAHPVPMYLAAEGVARRLQDRKVHFVMAGQAPNETIYQSYLDSAAAYTEKASVHFVDGQDDDLVHASWQGADAFLSLSDNIQETFGLTPIEAMAAGLPAVVSDWDGYKDTIVDGETGFRIPTVTPSGGDGFEYAYLYQSGRDNYDRFVG
;
A
#
# COMPACT_ATOMS: atom_id res chain seq x y z
N TYR A 1 -6.06 -22.56 -22.62
CA TYR A 1 -5.95 -23.33 -21.37
C TYR A 1 -6.72 -24.65 -21.46
N LEU A 2 -8.03 -24.63 -21.77
CA LEU A 2 -8.88 -25.83 -21.86
C LEU A 2 -8.39 -26.80 -22.94
N GLU A 3 -8.05 -26.29 -24.14
CA GLU A 3 -7.51 -27.11 -25.22
C GLU A 3 -6.18 -27.76 -24.82
N ARG A 4 -5.27 -26.99 -24.23
CA ARG A 4 -3.95 -27.48 -23.80
C ARG A 4 -4.04 -28.48 -22.64
N ARG A 5 -4.98 -28.29 -21.70
CA ARG A 5 -5.12 -29.13 -20.49
C ARG A 5 -6.01 -30.33 -20.67
N LEU A 6 -7.10 -30.18 -21.43
CA LEU A 6 -8.17 -31.15 -21.53
C LEU A 6 -8.32 -31.73 -22.93
N GLY A 7 -7.57 -31.27 -23.92
CA GLY A 7 -7.67 -31.70 -25.32
C GLY A 7 -9.00 -31.35 -25.97
N VAL A 8 -9.77 -30.42 -25.38
CA VAL A 8 -11.11 -30.05 -25.85
C VAL A 8 -11.09 -28.65 -26.39
N ALA A 9 -11.25 -28.47 -27.70
CA ALA A 9 -11.46 -27.19 -28.31
C ALA A 9 -12.87 -26.67 -27.93
N PRO A 10 -13.00 -25.45 -27.38
CA PRO A 10 -14.31 -24.89 -27.08
C PRO A 10 -15.10 -24.68 -28.37
N LYS A 11 -16.32 -25.21 -28.41
CA LYS A 11 -17.24 -25.04 -29.55
C LYS A 11 -17.95 -23.68 -29.56
N VAL A 12 -17.67 -22.86 -28.58
CA VAL A 12 -18.33 -21.55 -28.39
C VAL A 12 -17.27 -20.46 -28.42
N ASP A 13 -17.46 -19.47 -29.26
CA ASP A 13 -16.67 -18.24 -29.27
C ASP A 13 -17.12 -17.36 -28.10
N LEU A 14 -16.44 -17.53 -26.95
CA LEU A 14 -16.71 -16.74 -25.75
C LEU A 14 -16.11 -15.35 -25.91
N LYS A 15 -16.96 -14.34 -26.00
CA LYS A 15 -16.51 -12.96 -25.88
C LYS A 15 -16.22 -12.66 -24.40
N LEU A 16 -14.95 -12.51 -24.04
CA LEU A 16 -14.48 -12.18 -22.72
C LEU A 16 -13.87 -10.77 -22.74
N PRO A 17 -14.70 -9.72 -22.69
CA PRO A 17 -14.19 -8.36 -22.64
C PRO A 17 -13.45 -8.12 -21.32
N ILE A 18 -12.33 -7.41 -21.39
CA ILE A 18 -11.66 -6.90 -20.18
C ILE A 18 -12.44 -5.68 -19.72
N ILE A 19 -13.01 -5.72 -18.52
CA ILE A 19 -13.72 -4.62 -17.88
C ILE A 19 -12.90 -4.22 -16.66
N PRO A 20 -12.07 -3.16 -16.75
CA PRO A 20 -11.27 -2.71 -15.61
C PRO A 20 -12.17 -2.15 -14.51
N LEU A 21 -11.68 -2.22 -13.27
CA LEU A 21 -12.30 -1.52 -12.14
C LEU A 21 -12.16 0.00 -12.34
N GLY A 22 -13.24 0.73 -12.08
CA GLY A 22 -13.27 2.18 -12.18
C GLY A 22 -13.17 2.86 -10.82
N VAL A 23 -12.66 4.07 -10.81
CA VAL A 23 -12.66 4.98 -9.65
C VAL A 23 -13.49 6.21 -10.01
N ASP A 24 -14.38 6.61 -9.12
CA ASP A 24 -15.11 7.87 -9.25
C ASP A 24 -14.20 9.04 -8.86
N SER A 25 -13.59 9.67 -9.86
CA SER A 25 -12.65 10.76 -9.64
C SER A 25 -13.26 12.00 -8.97
N SER A 26 -14.59 12.17 -9.02
CA SER A 26 -15.26 13.31 -8.36
C SER A 26 -15.09 13.28 -6.82
N ARG A 27 -14.93 12.09 -6.25
CA ARG A 27 -14.68 11.90 -4.81
C ARG A 27 -13.29 12.38 -4.36
N TYR A 28 -12.39 12.59 -5.29
CA TYR A 28 -11.01 13.01 -5.06
C TYR A 28 -10.73 14.44 -5.53
N ALA A 29 -11.78 15.19 -5.90
CA ALA A 29 -11.65 16.60 -6.22
C ALA A 29 -11.02 17.38 -5.06
N ALA A 30 -10.20 18.38 -5.38
CA ALA A 30 -9.45 19.14 -4.40
C ALA A 30 -10.36 19.76 -3.31
N ASP A 31 -10.04 19.49 -2.06
CA ASP A 31 -10.74 19.94 -0.85
C ASP A 31 -9.74 20.53 0.17
N ALA A 32 -9.64 21.86 0.18
CA ALA A 32 -8.72 22.58 1.07
C ALA A 32 -9.07 22.42 2.56
N GLU A 33 -10.35 22.25 2.89
CA GLU A 33 -10.77 22.03 4.28
C GLU A 33 -10.37 20.64 4.76
N ALA A 34 -10.55 19.63 3.92
CA ALA A 34 -10.09 18.26 4.19
C ALA A 34 -8.56 18.22 4.34
N ARG A 35 -7.81 18.91 3.45
CA ARG A 35 -6.35 19.06 3.57
C ARG A 35 -5.96 19.66 4.94
N ALA A 36 -6.55 20.77 5.30
CA ALA A 36 -6.27 21.43 6.59
C ALA A 36 -6.66 20.54 7.78
N ARG A 37 -7.73 19.75 7.66
CA ARG A 37 -8.19 18.81 8.68
C ARG A 37 -7.15 17.73 8.95
N LEU A 38 -6.64 17.07 7.93
CA LEU A 38 -5.57 16.07 8.12
C LEU A 38 -4.35 16.70 8.76
N ARG A 39 -3.83 17.79 8.17
CA ARG A 39 -2.59 18.42 8.66
C ARG A 39 -2.70 18.86 10.11
N LYS A 40 -3.83 19.41 10.50
CA LYS A 40 -4.13 19.72 11.92
C LYS A 40 -4.18 18.46 12.79
N HIS A 41 -4.79 17.37 12.30
CA HIS A 41 -4.91 16.11 13.03
C HIS A 41 -3.55 15.50 13.35
N ILE A 42 -2.62 15.52 12.38
CA ILE A 42 -1.28 14.95 12.54
C ILE A 42 -0.23 15.97 13.04
N GLY A 43 -0.61 17.23 13.27
CA GLY A 43 0.30 18.29 13.70
C GLY A 43 1.34 18.70 12.65
N ALA A 44 1.01 18.54 11.36
CA ALA A 44 1.86 18.95 10.24
C ALA A 44 1.65 20.43 9.89
N ALA A 45 2.75 21.15 9.66
CA ALA A 45 2.75 22.49 9.07
C ALA A 45 2.48 22.40 7.55
N GLU A 46 2.19 23.54 6.90
CA GLU A 46 1.88 23.53 5.47
C GLU A 46 3.11 23.16 4.60
N GLU A 47 4.30 23.51 5.06
CA GLU A 47 5.58 23.18 4.41
C GLU A 47 6.06 21.75 4.66
N ASP A 48 5.49 21.02 5.63
CA ASP A 48 5.87 19.66 5.95
C ASP A 48 5.47 18.70 4.82
N PHE A 49 6.24 17.64 4.64
CA PHE A 49 5.98 16.63 3.61
C PHE A 49 5.20 15.44 4.18
N VAL A 50 4.04 15.16 3.59
CA VAL A 50 3.12 14.12 4.05
C VAL A 50 3.07 12.99 3.03
N ILE A 51 3.47 11.79 3.47
CA ILE A 51 3.36 10.54 2.71
C ILE A 51 2.13 9.78 3.20
N LEU A 52 1.34 9.22 2.30
CA LEU A 52 0.16 8.41 2.62
C LEU A 52 0.35 6.97 2.17
N PHE A 53 0.06 6.03 3.06
CA PHE A 53 -0.32 4.66 2.75
C PHE A 53 -1.79 4.46 3.12
N LEU A 54 -2.56 3.79 2.25
CA LEU A 54 -3.94 3.42 2.55
C LEU A 54 -4.16 1.95 2.22
N GLY A 55 -4.59 1.17 3.23
CA GLY A 55 -4.83 -0.26 3.06
C GLY A 55 -4.99 -1.00 4.38
N ARG A 56 -5.33 -2.28 4.30
CA ARG A 56 -5.37 -3.14 5.50
C ARG A 56 -3.97 -3.33 6.07
N PHE A 57 -3.86 -3.31 7.39
CA PHE A 57 -2.60 -3.61 8.08
C PHE A 57 -2.45 -5.13 8.21
N THR A 58 -1.93 -5.75 7.16
CA THR A 58 -1.70 -7.19 7.10
C THR A 58 -0.41 -7.46 6.35
N PHE A 59 0.52 -8.13 6.98
CA PHE A 59 1.86 -8.41 6.41
C PHE A 59 1.79 -9.24 5.13
N HIS A 60 0.89 -10.22 5.08
CA HIS A 60 0.78 -11.20 4.00
C HIS A 60 -0.21 -10.84 2.89
N ALA A 61 -1.10 -9.88 3.12
CA ALA A 61 -2.19 -9.56 2.17
C ALA A 61 -2.15 -8.13 1.65
N LYS A 62 -1.17 -7.36 2.10
CA LYS A 62 -0.87 -5.98 1.67
C LYS A 62 0.64 -5.75 1.77
N ALA A 63 1.07 -4.50 1.89
CA ALA A 63 2.47 -4.14 2.01
C ALA A 63 3.02 -4.46 3.41
N HIS A 64 4.20 -5.07 3.46
CA HIS A 64 4.95 -5.14 4.71
C HIS A 64 5.40 -3.72 5.10
N PRO A 65 5.14 -3.25 6.34
CA PRO A 65 5.30 -1.83 6.68
C PRO A 65 6.77 -1.37 6.77
N VAL A 66 7.69 -2.25 7.14
CA VAL A 66 9.09 -1.88 7.43
C VAL A 66 9.79 -1.20 6.24
N PRO A 67 9.72 -1.68 4.99
CA PRO A 67 10.31 -0.98 3.86
C PRO A 67 9.75 0.43 3.67
N MET A 68 8.46 0.64 3.96
CA MET A 68 7.82 1.95 3.86
C MET A 68 8.28 2.88 5.00
N TYR A 69 8.45 2.38 6.23
CA TYR A 69 9.02 3.14 7.35
C TYR A 69 10.46 3.58 7.03
N LEU A 70 11.29 2.68 6.53
CA LEU A 70 12.65 2.99 6.13
C LEU A 70 12.70 4.00 4.99
N ALA A 71 11.76 3.94 4.04
CA ALA A 71 11.64 4.93 2.97
C ALA A 71 11.28 6.31 3.53
N ALA A 72 10.27 6.40 4.39
CA ALA A 72 9.88 7.66 5.05
C ALA A 72 11.01 8.25 5.89
N GLU A 73 11.70 7.42 6.68
CA GLU A 73 12.88 7.82 7.46
C GLU A 73 14.01 8.31 6.53
N GLY A 74 14.24 7.62 5.41
CA GLY A 74 15.23 8.02 4.41
C GLY A 74 14.92 9.39 3.78
N VAL A 75 13.64 9.69 3.55
CA VAL A 75 13.18 11.02 3.09
C VAL A 75 13.41 12.06 4.18
N ALA A 76 13.01 11.77 5.43
CA ALA A 76 13.18 12.69 6.55
C ALA A 76 14.65 13.04 6.83
N ARG A 77 15.56 12.11 6.62
CA ARG A 77 17.02 12.37 6.73
C ARG A 77 17.57 13.26 5.62
N ARG A 78 16.90 13.30 4.45
CA ARG A 78 17.30 14.14 3.31
C ARG A 78 16.65 15.52 3.33
N LEU A 79 15.39 15.62 3.73
CA LEU A 79 14.65 16.88 3.83
C LEU A 79 14.89 17.52 5.20
N GLN A 80 16.01 18.21 5.35
CA GLN A 80 16.42 18.81 6.64
C GLN A 80 15.67 20.11 6.97
N ASP A 81 15.00 20.71 6.01
CA ASP A 81 14.31 22.00 6.10
C ASP A 81 12.84 21.88 6.51
N ARG A 82 12.28 20.66 6.52
CA ARG A 82 10.88 20.36 6.85
C ARG A 82 10.72 19.00 7.50
N LYS A 83 9.63 18.82 8.21
CA LYS A 83 9.31 17.51 8.79
C LYS A 83 8.69 16.59 7.73
N VAL A 84 8.84 15.29 7.95
CA VAL A 84 8.20 14.26 7.16
C VAL A 84 7.22 13.50 8.04
N HIS A 85 5.98 13.44 7.60
CA HIS A 85 4.91 12.69 8.22
C HIS A 85 4.54 11.52 7.33
N PHE A 86 4.42 10.34 7.91
CA PHE A 86 3.92 9.15 7.22
C PHE A 86 2.59 8.74 7.82
N VAL A 87 1.52 8.91 7.05
CA VAL A 87 0.16 8.56 7.43
C VAL A 87 -0.15 7.15 6.96
N MET A 88 -0.42 6.27 7.91
CA MET A 88 -0.89 4.91 7.70
C MET A 88 -2.39 4.87 7.94
N ALA A 89 -3.20 4.93 6.87
CA ALA A 89 -4.65 4.89 6.96
C ALA A 89 -5.16 3.47 6.68
N GLY A 90 -5.91 2.89 7.64
CA GLY A 90 -6.38 1.52 7.47
C GLY A 90 -6.82 0.85 8.74
N GLN A 91 -6.94 -0.47 8.68
CA GLN A 91 -7.33 -1.30 9.81
C GLN A 91 -6.48 -2.55 9.92
N ALA A 92 -6.15 -2.92 11.14
CA ALA A 92 -5.59 -4.22 11.48
C ALA A 92 -6.70 -5.24 11.76
N PRO A 93 -6.48 -6.53 11.46
CA PRO A 93 -7.47 -7.57 11.77
C PRO A 93 -7.63 -7.84 13.27
N ASN A 94 -6.65 -7.47 14.07
CA ASN A 94 -6.66 -7.62 15.53
C ASN A 94 -5.61 -6.70 16.19
N GLU A 95 -5.68 -6.59 17.52
CA GLU A 95 -4.80 -5.74 18.33
C GLU A 95 -3.33 -6.16 18.24
N THR A 96 -3.05 -7.46 18.14
CA THR A 96 -1.66 -7.97 18.06
C THR A 96 -0.96 -7.47 16.79
N ILE A 97 -1.65 -7.53 15.65
CA ILE A 97 -1.13 -7.01 14.39
C ILE A 97 -0.99 -5.49 14.45
N TYR A 98 -1.99 -4.79 15.01
CA TYR A 98 -1.92 -3.33 15.19
C TYR A 98 -0.70 -2.93 16.02
N GLN A 99 -0.50 -3.59 17.17
CA GLN A 99 0.66 -3.33 18.03
C GLN A 99 1.99 -3.60 17.30
N SER A 100 2.05 -4.66 16.49
CA SER A 100 3.25 -4.96 15.69
C SER A 100 3.58 -3.84 14.69
N TYR A 101 2.57 -3.18 14.11
CA TYR A 101 2.77 -2.01 13.25
C TYR A 101 3.30 -0.82 14.04
N LEU A 102 2.76 -0.56 15.24
CA LEU A 102 3.24 0.51 16.13
C LEU A 102 4.68 0.29 16.56
N ASP A 103 5.00 -0.92 17.02
CA ASP A 103 6.33 -1.29 17.50
C ASP A 103 7.37 -1.18 16.36
N SER A 104 6.99 -1.63 15.16
CA SER A 104 7.85 -1.51 13.98
C SER A 104 8.06 -0.03 13.59
N ALA A 105 7.02 0.80 13.63
CA ALA A 105 7.16 2.22 13.38
C ALA A 105 8.17 2.85 14.35
N ALA A 106 8.02 2.59 15.65
CA ALA A 106 8.93 3.11 16.68
C ALA A 106 10.37 2.60 16.51
N ALA A 107 10.55 1.36 16.02
CA ALA A 107 11.87 0.77 15.83
C ALA A 107 12.61 1.31 14.60
N TYR A 108 11.89 1.67 13.53
CA TYR A 108 12.48 2.00 12.23
C TYR A 108 12.39 3.48 11.83
N THR A 109 11.73 4.32 12.65
CA THR A 109 11.68 5.77 12.41
C THR A 109 12.19 6.55 13.63
N GLU A 110 13.04 7.53 13.37
CA GLU A 110 13.59 8.46 14.37
C GLU A 110 13.22 9.90 13.99
N LYS A 111 13.33 10.26 12.71
CA LYS A 111 13.08 11.60 12.19
C LYS A 111 11.73 11.73 11.50
N ALA A 112 11.25 10.67 10.86
CA ALA A 112 9.90 10.63 10.31
C ALA A 112 8.87 10.40 11.41
N SER A 113 7.77 11.15 11.39
CA SER A 113 6.65 10.97 12.30
C SER A 113 5.61 10.06 11.66
N VAL A 114 5.32 8.91 12.28
CA VAL A 114 4.31 7.97 11.77
C VAL A 114 2.99 8.19 12.50
N HIS A 115 1.90 8.30 11.74
CA HIS A 115 0.55 8.52 12.24
C HIS A 115 -0.37 7.42 11.74
N PHE A 116 -1.21 6.88 12.63
CA PHE A 116 -2.19 5.86 12.28
C PHE A 116 -3.58 6.49 12.25
N VAL A 117 -4.28 6.32 11.14
CA VAL A 117 -5.64 6.80 10.92
C VAL A 117 -6.57 5.60 10.76
N ASP A 118 -7.67 5.60 11.50
CA ASP A 118 -8.68 4.54 11.38
C ASP A 118 -9.33 4.57 9.98
N GLY A 119 -9.22 3.45 9.28
CA GLY A 119 -9.81 3.30 7.95
C GLY A 119 -11.34 3.26 7.92
N GLN A 120 -12.01 3.23 9.08
CA GLN A 120 -13.47 3.37 9.19
C GLN A 120 -13.94 4.82 9.37
N ASP A 121 -13.02 5.73 9.63
CA ASP A 121 -13.32 7.16 9.68
C ASP A 121 -13.25 7.74 8.26
N ASP A 122 -14.40 7.73 7.57
CA ASP A 122 -14.51 8.20 6.19
C ASP A 122 -14.03 9.66 6.03
N ASP A 123 -14.23 10.51 7.04
CA ASP A 123 -13.81 11.92 7.02
C ASP A 123 -12.29 12.06 7.09
N LEU A 124 -11.63 11.24 7.93
CA LEU A 124 -10.18 11.24 8.04
C LEU A 124 -9.52 10.51 6.86
N VAL A 125 -10.15 9.47 6.33
CA VAL A 125 -9.68 8.80 5.10
C VAL A 125 -9.74 9.77 3.92
N HIS A 126 -10.86 10.49 3.73
CA HIS A 126 -10.97 11.53 2.72
C HIS A 126 -9.91 12.64 2.94
N ALA A 127 -9.77 13.11 4.18
CA ALA A 127 -8.77 14.11 4.52
C ALA A 127 -7.34 13.62 4.25
N SER A 128 -7.06 12.31 4.42
CA SER A 128 -5.75 11.72 4.14
C SER A 128 -5.37 11.82 2.66
N TRP A 129 -6.32 11.57 1.76
CA TRP A 129 -6.11 11.78 0.33
C TRP A 129 -5.80 13.24 -0.02
N GLN A 130 -6.49 14.18 0.63
CA GLN A 130 -6.36 15.62 0.33
C GLN A 130 -5.14 16.27 1.00
N GLY A 131 -4.73 15.75 2.15
CA GLY A 131 -3.66 16.32 2.97
C GLY A 131 -2.26 15.79 2.64
N ALA A 132 -2.17 14.68 1.93
CA ALA A 132 -0.89 14.08 1.51
C ALA A 132 -0.25 14.84 0.34
N ASP A 133 1.05 14.62 0.17
CA ASP A 133 1.85 15.15 -0.93
C ASP A 133 2.38 14.01 -1.84
N ALA A 134 2.40 12.77 -1.35
CA ALA A 134 2.72 11.57 -2.13
C ALA A 134 2.01 10.34 -1.54
N PHE A 135 1.77 9.35 -2.39
CA PHE A 135 1.27 8.05 -2.01
C PHE A 135 2.40 7.01 -2.07
N LEU A 136 2.47 6.13 -1.07
CA LEU A 136 3.46 5.06 -1.00
C LEU A 136 2.78 3.73 -0.68
N SER A 137 2.91 2.73 -1.56
CA SER A 137 2.45 1.37 -1.30
C SER A 137 3.40 0.35 -1.93
N LEU A 138 4.13 -0.36 -1.08
CA LEU A 138 5.08 -1.39 -1.51
C LEU A 138 4.48 -2.80 -1.36
N SER A 139 3.26 -2.98 -1.85
CA SER A 139 2.58 -4.27 -1.87
C SER A 139 3.21 -5.18 -2.92
N ASP A 140 3.70 -6.35 -2.52
CA ASP A 140 4.41 -7.30 -3.37
C ASP A 140 3.98 -8.76 -3.14
N ASN A 141 2.77 -8.94 -2.65
CA ASN A 141 2.18 -10.26 -2.41
C ASN A 141 1.19 -10.66 -3.51
N ILE A 142 0.93 -11.96 -3.63
CA ILE A 142 0.07 -12.55 -4.67
C ILE A 142 -1.42 -12.16 -4.55
N GLN A 143 -1.84 -11.52 -3.48
CA GLN A 143 -3.23 -11.09 -3.28
C GLN A 143 -3.48 -9.68 -3.84
N GLU A 144 -2.44 -8.91 -4.17
CA GLU A 144 -2.58 -7.60 -4.80
C GLU A 144 -2.65 -7.77 -6.32
N THR A 145 -3.85 -7.95 -6.85
CA THR A 145 -4.07 -8.31 -8.26
C THR A 145 -4.38 -7.13 -9.18
N PHE A 146 -4.92 -6.04 -8.66
CA PHE A 146 -5.27 -4.84 -9.44
C PHE A 146 -4.71 -3.57 -8.81
N GLY A 147 -5.03 -3.33 -7.53
CA GLY A 147 -4.58 -2.16 -6.78
C GLY A 147 -5.37 -0.89 -7.12
N LEU A 148 -6.53 -0.72 -6.48
CA LEU A 148 -7.32 0.51 -6.63
C LEU A 148 -6.62 1.72 -6.02
N THR A 149 -5.90 1.55 -4.91
CA THR A 149 -5.32 2.68 -4.17
C THR A 149 -4.29 3.50 -4.95
N PRO A 150 -3.44 2.97 -5.84
CA PRO A 150 -2.65 3.81 -6.73
C PRO A 150 -3.47 4.64 -7.72
N ILE A 151 -4.62 4.12 -8.19
CA ILE A 151 -5.52 4.85 -9.08
C ILE A 151 -6.25 5.96 -8.30
N GLU A 152 -6.65 5.68 -7.08
CA GLU A 152 -7.24 6.65 -6.15
C GLU A 152 -6.23 7.78 -5.84
N ALA A 153 -4.96 7.43 -5.61
CA ALA A 153 -3.88 8.41 -5.43
C ALA A 153 -3.73 9.33 -6.63
N MET A 154 -3.71 8.77 -7.85
CA MET A 154 -3.67 9.57 -9.08
C MET A 154 -4.91 10.44 -9.25
N ALA A 155 -6.11 9.94 -8.90
CA ALA A 155 -7.35 10.71 -8.91
C ALA A 155 -7.29 11.89 -7.90
N ALA A 156 -6.62 11.72 -6.76
CA ALA A 156 -6.34 12.77 -5.79
C ALA A 156 -5.19 13.72 -6.20
N GLY A 157 -4.55 13.48 -7.36
CA GLY A 157 -3.42 14.27 -7.84
C GLY A 157 -2.09 13.95 -7.14
N LEU A 158 -2.00 12.82 -6.44
CA LEU A 158 -0.78 12.43 -5.73
C LEU A 158 0.14 11.60 -6.64
N PRO A 159 1.45 11.94 -6.72
CA PRO A 159 2.42 11.03 -7.30
C PRO A 159 2.48 9.75 -6.47
N ALA A 160 2.45 8.59 -7.15
CA ALA A 160 2.43 7.30 -6.49
C ALA A 160 3.80 6.61 -6.59
N VAL A 161 4.34 6.18 -5.44
CA VAL A 161 5.51 5.31 -5.37
C VAL A 161 5.03 3.91 -4.99
N VAL A 162 5.17 2.96 -5.91
CA VAL A 162 4.60 1.62 -5.74
C VAL A 162 5.60 0.53 -6.11
N SER A 163 5.37 -0.68 -5.65
CA SER A 163 6.13 -1.85 -6.12
C SER A 163 5.88 -2.12 -7.62
N ASP A 164 6.91 -2.55 -8.34
CA ASP A 164 6.79 -3.04 -9.72
C ASP A 164 6.21 -4.46 -9.71
N TRP A 165 4.98 -4.59 -9.21
CA TRP A 165 4.33 -5.85 -8.92
C TRP A 165 2.90 -5.87 -9.45
N ASP A 166 2.52 -6.99 -10.03
CA ASP A 166 1.19 -7.33 -10.51
C ASP A 166 0.40 -6.13 -11.11
N GLY A 167 -0.80 -5.83 -10.64
CA GLY A 167 -1.64 -4.75 -11.16
C GLY A 167 -1.07 -3.34 -10.97
N TYR A 168 -0.17 -3.13 -10.03
CA TYR A 168 0.47 -1.81 -9.83
C TYR A 168 1.31 -1.40 -11.04
N LYS A 169 2.05 -2.34 -11.63
CA LYS A 169 2.89 -2.08 -12.82
C LYS A 169 2.07 -1.71 -14.07
N ASP A 170 0.79 -2.10 -14.11
CA ASP A 170 -0.10 -1.82 -15.23
C ASP A 170 -0.79 -0.45 -15.09
N THR A 171 -0.82 0.12 -13.88
CA THR A 171 -1.51 1.37 -13.58
C THR A 171 -0.59 2.58 -13.48
N ILE A 172 0.66 2.40 -13.05
CA ILE A 172 1.63 3.49 -12.87
C ILE A 172 2.59 3.54 -14.06
N VAL A 173 2.67 4.71 -14.69
CA VAL A 173 3.67 5.02 -15.72
C VAL A 173 4.90 5.59 -15.02
N ASP A 174 5.99 4.79 -15.04
CA ASP A 174 7.22 5.12 -14.32
C ASP A 174 7.85 6.43 -14.80
N GLY A 175 8.13 7.34 -13.86
CA GLY A 175 8.65 8.66 -14.13
C GLY A 175 7.64 9.71 -14.63
N GLU A 176 6.35 9.33 -14.84
CA GLU A 176 5.29 10.26 -15.27
C GLU A 176 4.20 10.43 -14.19
N THR A 177 3.51 9.34 -13.84
CA THR A 177 2.45 9.38 -12.82
C THR A 177 2.93 8.94 -11.44
N GLY A 178 4.17 8.45 -11.35
CA GLY A 178 4.79 7.97 -10.12
C GLY A 178 6.07 7.23 -10.42
N PHE A 179 6.49 6.38 -9.47
CA PHE A 179 7.67 5.55 -9.60
C PHE A 179 7.35 4.11 -9.22
N ARG A 180 7.93 3.17 -9.98
CA ARG A 180 7.83 1.74 -9.71
C ARG A 180 9.14 1.24 -9.10
N ILE A 181 9.03 0.64 -7.92
CA ILE A 181 10.17 0.10 -7.18
C ILE A 181 10.33 -1.38 -7.54
N PRO A 182 11.49 -1.78 -8.10
CA PRO A 182 11.72 -3.19 -8.45
C PRO A 182 11.52 -4.12 -7.26
N THR A 183 10.85 -5.24 -7.50
CA THR A 183 10.66 -6.31 -6.52
C THR A 183 11.55 -7.51 -6.82
N VAL A 184 11.87 -8.28 -5.79
CA VAL A 184 12.66 -9.51 -5.91
C VAL A 184 11.81 -10.67 -5.43
N THR A 185 11.63 -11.66 -6.30
CA THR A 185 10.99 -12.92 -5.93
C THR A 185 12.06 -13.94 -5.59
N PRO A 186 12.00 -14.60 -4.42
CA PRO A 186 12.94 -15.67 -4.09
C PRO A 186 12.80 -16.85 -5.07
N SER A 187 13.83 -17.68 -5.13
CA SER A 187 13.82 -18.89 -5.96
C SER A 187 12.71 -19.84 -5.53
N GLY A 188 12.13 -20.56 -6.49
CA GLY A 188 11.13 -21.58 -6.18
C GLY A 188 11.70 -22.64 -5.23
N GLY A 189 11.02 -22.86 -4.09
CA GLY A 189 11.45 -23.76 -3.02
C GLY A 189 12.09 -23.06 -1.82
N ASP A 190 12.52 -21.82 -1.94
CA ASP A 190 12.93 -21.03 -0.78
C ASP A 190 11.75 -20.87 0.19
N GLY A 191 11.99 -21.03 1.47
CA GLY A 191 10.94 -20.99 2.50
C GLY A 191 10.11 -22.28 2.63
N PHE A 192 10.47 -23.38 1.97
CA PHE A 192 9.74 -24.64 2.07
C PHE A 192 9.67 -25.18 3.52
N GLU A 193 10.69 -24.93 4.32
CA GLU A 193 10.72 -25.27 5.74
C GLU A 193 9.65 -24.51 6.53
N TYR A 194 9.33 -23.26 6.18
CA TYR A 194 8.26 -22.49 6.82
C TYR A 194 6.89 -23.08 6.45
N ALA A 195 6.69 -23.50 5.21
CA ALA A 195 5.48 -24.19 4.79
C ALA A 195 5.26 -25.47 5.61
N TYR A 196 6.34 -26.22 5.87
CA TYR A 196 6.28 -27.42 6.72
C TYR A 196 5.92 -27.08 8.17
N LEU A 197 6.49 -26.03 8.74
CA LEU A 197 6.16 -25.59 10.10
C LEU A 197 4.69 -25.18 10.22
N TYR A 198 4.17 -24.44 9.25
CA TYR A 198 2.77 -24.07 9.18
C TYR A 198 1.84 -25.30 9.06
N GLN A 199 2.12 -26.20 8.10
CA GLN A 199 1.32 -27.40 7.88
C GLN A 199 1.33 -28.36 9.07
N SER A 200 2.45 -28.39 9.83
CA SER A 200 2.56 -29.20 11.05
C SER A 200 1.91 -28.56 12.29
N GLY A 201 1.29 -27.38 12.14
CA GLY A 201 0.67 -26.64 13.25
C GLY A 201 1.67 -26.05 14.25
N ARG A 202 2.96 -25.99 13.89
CA ARG A 202 4.02 -25.43 14.74
C ARG A 202 4.18 -23.93 14.58
N ASP A 203 3.51 -23.35 13.58
CA ASP A 203 3.47 -21.92 13.36
C ASP A 203 2.08 -21.46 12.91
N ASN A 204 1.78 -20.17 13.06
CA ASN A 204 0.52 -19.59 12.59
C ASN A 204 0.68 -18.99 11.20
N TYR A 205 -0.47 -18.68 10.55
CA TYR A 205 -0.50 -18.18 9.18
C TYR A 205 0.22 -16.84 9.04
N ASP A 206 0.01 -15.91 9.95
CA ASP A 206 0.61 -14.57 9.87
C ASP A 206 2.14 -14.63 9.94
N ARG A 207 2.67 -15.53 10.77
CA ARG A 207 4.10 -15.75 10.91
C ARG A 207 4.72 -16.52 9.75
N PHE A 208 3.91 -17.37 9.10
CA PHE A 208 4.30 -18.11 7.89
C PHE A 208 4.47 -17.20 6.67
N VAL A 209 3.63 -16.14 6.55
CA VAL A 209 3.55 -15.29 5.35
C VAL A 209 4.12 -13.88 5.56
N GLY A 210 4.45 -13.50 6.77
CA GLY A 210 5.12 -12.23 7.14
C GLY A 210 6.61 -12.42 7.30
#